data_e321869e6c208d6f62a367375d37558a
#
_entry.id   e321869e6c208d6f62a367375d37558a
#
_cell.length_a   1.000
_cell.length_b   1.000
_cell.length_c   1.000
_cell.angle_alpha   90.00
_cell.angle_beta   90.00
_cell.angle_gamma   90.00
#
_symmetry.space_group_name_H-M   'P 1'
#
loop_
_entity.id
_entity.type
_entity.pdbx_description
1 polymer ?
#
loop_
_entity_poly.entity_id
_entity_poly.type
_entity_poly.pdbx_seq_one_letter_code
_entity_poly.pdbx_strand_id
1 'polypeptide(L)'
;MAGPSIHELHFEDAPNVDSVPGPKSKRLLKRQRAVDSSAVAYPENIPIALEEASGATVRDVDGNTFLDFFAGIGVLNVGHTNPYVMEGMYEQADKFVHTVDFPTEARLDLIEKLEELAPGDLSGNSRVVFGGPTGSDAVEASIKLAKYNTDGTGLVAFRNAYHGATAGAMSITANKGFKGHYTPLLPDVVHAPYPYPFQEGREPEAAVDHALQEVRSILLEPYGGLANPAGIFVEPIQGEGGVVVPPKRFMQGLREIADEAEVPLMVDEIQAGFGRTGKWWASEHFDITPDIITSAKALGGNGLPLSCTIYHEDLDTWDSGDHAGTYRGNVPAMNAGLRAIEYIEAHDLLDHAAEMGDLIKSRLREIGADNPHLAEVRGEGLIIGAEFVDASGSVEDAGDIVASIQQYCYEHGLLVWKAGQYGNVLRLLPPMVITEEQTETALDIIADAVKDVTAVVAAE
;
A
#
# COMPACT_ATOMS: atom_id res chain seq x y z
N MET A 1 -3.02 2.29 29.57
CA MET A 1 -2.78 3.03 28.30
C MET A 1 -1.95 2.10 27.43
N ALA A 2 -2.27 2.02 26.16
CA ALA A 2 -1.57 1.13 25.22
C ALA A 2 -0.26 1.75 24.74
N GLY A 3 0.77 1.77 25.56
CA GLY A 3 2.10 2.23 25.20
C GLY A 3 2.34 3.75 25.34
N PRO A 4 3.49 4.25 24.80
CA PRO A 4 3.87 5.66 24.86
C PRO A 4 3.01 6.52 23.93
N SER A 5 2.99 7.83 24.19
CA SER A 5 2.41 8.83 23.29
C SER A 5 3.17 8.87 21.95
N ILE A 6 2.49 9.27 20.87
CA ILE A 6 3.14 9.44 19.57
C ILE A 6 4.33 10.40 19.63
N HIS A 7 4.30 11.42 20.48
CA HIS A 7 5.39 12.38 20.63
C HIS A 7 6.68 11.81 21.27
N GLU A 8 6.60 10.62 21.88
CA GLU A 8 7.74 9.96 22.55
C GLU A 8 8.43 8.91 21.68
N LEU A 9 7.95 8.70 20.44
CA LEU A 9 8.40 7.62 19.56
C LEU A 9 9.56 7.97 18.63
N HIS A 10 9.98 9.23 18.55
CA HIS A 10 10.85 9.71 17.47
C HIS A 10 12.24 10.08 17.96
N PHE A 11 13.22 10.10 17.06
CA PHE A 11 14.51 10.75 17.32
C PHE A 11 14.31 12.28 17.34
N GLU A 12 14.67 12.93 18.45
CA GLU A 12 14.48 14.37 18.65
C GLU A 12 15.31 15.23 17.66
N ASP A 13 16.39 14.68 17.11
CA ASP A 13 17.30 15.35 16.19
C ASP A 13 16.96 15.15 14.69
N ALA A 14 15.81 14.56 14.37
CA ALA A 14 15.42 14.36 12.98
C ALA A 14 14.55 15.53 12.46
N PRO A 15 14.81 16.01 11.22
CA PRO A 15 15.88 15.62 10.32
C PRO A 15 17.22 16.31 10.63
N ASN A 16 18.34 15.58 10.49
CA ASN A 16 19.69 16.16 10.64
C ASN A 16 20.68 15.40 9.76
N VAL A 17 21.11 16.00 8.67
CA VAL A 17 21.97 15.40 7.65
C VAL A 17 23.23 16.23 7.45
N ASP A 18 24.40 15.59 7.61
CA ASP A 18 25.70 16.20 7.32
C ASP A 18 26.17 15.87 5.89
N SER A 19 26.19 14.59 5.55
CA SER A 19 26.52 14.16 4.18
C SER A 19 25.89 12.81 3.84
N VAL A 20 25.24 12.67 2.67
CA VAL A 20 24.58 11.46 2.21
C VAL A 20 24.94 11.13 0.75
N PRO A 21 25.22 9.84 0.48
CA PRO A 21 25.52 8.80 1.44
C PRO A 21 26.90 9.06 2.11
N GLY A 22 26.98 8.84 3.42
CA GLY A 22 28.21 8.96 4.18
C GLY A 22 29.20 7.82 3.91
N PRO A 23 30.41 7.85 4.50
CA PRO A 23 31.46 6.87 4.19
C PRO A 23 31.14 5.44 4.63
N LYS A 24 30.42 5.28 5.75
CA LYS A 24 30.00 3.92 6.19
C LYS A 24 28.88 3.39 5.30
N SER A 25 27.91 4.22 4.93
CA SER A 25 26.83 3.89 3.99
C SER A 25 27.42 3.48 2.64
N LYS A 26 28.33 4.25 2.05
CA LYS A 26 29.05 3.89 0.82
C LYS A 26 29.73 2.52 0.89
N ARG A 27 30.37 2.22 2.04
CA ARG A 27 31.01 0.91 2.26
C ARG A 27 30.01 -0.25 2.29
N LEU A 28 28.87 -0.09 2.99
CA LEU A 28 27.83 -1.12 3.09
C LEU A 28 27.13 -1.33 1.75
N LEU A 29 26.76 -0.26 1.04
CA LEU A 29 26.17 -0.33 -0.31
C LEU A 29 27.11 -1.04 -1.30
N LYS A 30 28.42 -0.73 -1.24
CA LYS A 30 29.42 -1.44 -2.05
C LYS A 30 29.50 -2.93 -1.70
N ARG A 31 29.42 -3.28 -0.40
CA ARG A 31 29.42 -4.67 0.04
C ARG A 31 28.15 -5.38 -0.40
N GLN A 32 26.97 -4.74 -0.27
CA GLN A 32 25.71 -5.28 -0.74
C GLN A 32 25.75 -5.61 -2.23
N ARG A 33 26.16 -4.67 -3.07
CA ARG A 33 26.32 -4.89 -4.52
C ARG A 33 27.23 -6.07 -4.88
N ALA A 34 28.17 -6.41 -4.00
CA ALA A 34 29.11 -7.52 -4.26
C ALA A 34 28.55 -8.90 -3.90
N VAL A 35 27.51 -8.99 -3.03
CA VAL A 35 27.03 -10.27 -2.48
C VAL A 35 25.53 -10.48 -2.60
N ASP A 36 24.75 -9.42 -2.80
CA ASP A 36 23.30 -9.47 -2.94
C ASP A 36 22.90 -9.61 -4.41
N SER A 37 21.66 -10.01 -4.63
CA SER A 37 21.12 -10.15 -5.98
C SER A 37 21.00 -8.81 -6.69
N SER A 38 21.26 -8.78 -8.01
CA SER A 38 20.99 -7.62 -8.86
C SER A 38 19.48 -7.26 -8.97
N ALA A 39 18.58 -8.10 -8.41
CA ALA A 39 17.16 -7.81 -8.33
C ALA A 39 16.81 -6.77 -7.23
N VAL A 40 17.77 -6.42 -6.36
CA VAL A 40 17.59 -5.38 -5.33
C VAL A 40 17.52 -4.01 -5.98
N ALA A 41 16.43 -3.24 -5.71
CA ALA A 41 16.17 -1.99 -6.41
C ALA A 41 16.21 -0.73 -5.50
N TYR A 42 15.82 -0.83 -4.23
CA TYR A 42 15.65 0.34 -3.36
C TYR A 42 16.92 1.16 -3.16
N PRO A 43 18.11 0.57 -2.89
CA PRO A 43 19.34 1.31 -2.69
C PRO A 43 19.87 2.03 -3.94
N GLU A 44 19.37 1.71 -5.12
CA GLU A 44 19.72 2.42 -6.36
C GLU A 44 18.98 3.78 -6.46
N ASN A 45 17.83 3.93 -5.78
CA ASN A 45 17.05 5.16 -5.78
C ASN A 45 17.37 6.02 -4.54
N ILE A 46 17.48 5.39 -3.36
CA ILE A 46 17.86 6.05 -2.11
C ILE A 46 19.06 5.31 -1.53
N PRO A 47 20.29 5.81 -1.70
CA PRO A 47 21.50 5.10 -1.31
C PRO A 47 21.81 5.25 0.18
N ILE A 48 20.90 4.76 1.04
CA ILE A 48 20.99 4.78 2.50
C ILE A 48 21.36 3.40 3.06
N ALA A 49 22.12 3.36 4.16
CA ALA A 49 22.36 2.15 4.94
C ALA A 49 21.84 2.40 6.37
N LEU A 50 20.75 1.77 6.73
CA LEU A 50 20.05 1.98 8.00
C LEU A 50 20.80 1.35 9.17
N GLU A 51 20.78 2.01 10.34
CA GLU A 51 21.30 1.52 11.62
C GLU A 51 20.16 1.26 12.59
N GLU A 52 19.30 2.24 12.80
CA GLU A 52 18.16 2.16 13.71
C GLU A 52 17.00 3.04 13.24
N ALA A 53 15.81 2.81 13.78
CA ALA A 53 14.64 3.61 13.46
C ALA A 53 13.66 3.64 14.65
N SER A 54 12.88 4.73 14.77
CA SER A 54 11.91 4.92 15.84
C SER A 54 10.77 5.82 15.38
N GLY A 55 9.52 5.40 15.56
CA GLY A 55 8.35 6.17 15.13
C GLY A 55 8.37 6.51 13.64
N ALA A 56 8.33 7.77 13.29
CA ALA A 56 8.43 8.25 11.91
C ALA A 56 9.85 8.76 11.55
N THR A 57 10.88 8.23 12.23
CA THR A 57 12.27 8.66 12.02
C THR A 57 13.20 7.48 11.84
N VAL A 58 14.22 7.65 11.01
CA VAL A 58 15.27 6.65 10.77
C VAL A 58 16.64 7.27 10.91
N ARG A 59 17.64 6.47 11.32
CA ARG A 59 19.05 6.84 11.40
C ARG A 59 19.90 5.94 10.53
N ASP A 60 20.79 6.52 9.75
CA ASP A 60 21.76 5.77 8.97
C ASP A 60 23.01 5.43 9.80
N VAL A 61 23.84 4.52 9.25
CA VAL A 61 25.10 4.10 9.91
C VAL A 61 26.15 5.19 10.03
N ASP A 62 25.99 6.33 9.38
CA ASP A 62 26.87 7.49 9.46
C ASP A 62 26.37 8.50 10.53
N GLY A 63 25.17 8.32 11.07
CA GLY A 63 24.55 9.12 12.12
C GLY A 63 23.60 10.20 11.61
N ASN A 64 23.33 10.26 10.29
CA ASN A 64 22.31 11.15 9.77
C ASN A 64 20.92 10.66 10.17
N THR A 65 20.01 11.58 10.50
CA THR A 65 18.63 11.27 10.87
C THR A 65 17.65 11.86 9.85
N PHE A 66 16.61 11.10 9.53
CA PHE A 66 15.63 11.42 8.49
C PHE A 66 14.22 11.32 9.03
N LEU A 67 13.32 12.14 8.49
CA LEU A 67 11.88 11.90 8.55
C LEU A 67 11.51 10.83 7.50
N ASP A 68 10.67 9.88 7.89
CA ASP A 68 10.28 8.77 7.05
C ASP A 68 8.85 8.93 6.50
N PHE A 69 8.76 9.40 5.25
CA PHE A 69 7.51 9.47 4.49
C PHE A 69 7.40 8.32 3.46
N PHE A 70 8.17 7.26 3.68
CA PHE A 70 8.17 6.04 2.91
C PHE A 70 7.58 4.84 3.68
N ALA A 71 7.88 4.77 4.99
CA ALA A 71 7.38 3.76 5.95
C ALA A 71 7.47 2.31 5.43
N GLY A 72 8.59 1.99 4.74
CA GLY A 72 8.76 0.67 4.14
C GLY A 72 7.71 0.32 3.07
N ILE A 73 7.23 1.31 2.32
CA ILE A 73 6.10 1.23 1.38
C ILE A 73 4.77 0.94 2.11
N GLY A 74 4.49 1.71 3.18
CA GLY A 74 3.26 1.61 3.94
C GLY A 74 3.14 0.36 4.82
N VAL A 75 4.27 -0.17 5.27
CA VAL A 75 4.33 -1.31 6.20
C VAL A 75 4.23 -0.85 7.66
N LEU A 76 4.74 0.32 7.98
CA LEU A 76 5.01 0.78 9.34
C LEU A 76 3.95 1.80 9.81
N ASN A 77 2.67 1.40 9.78
CA ASN A 77 1.57 2.31 10.15
C ASN A 77 1.71 2.85 11.58
N VAL A 78 2.09 2.04 12.55
CA VAL A 78 2.30 2.45 13.94
C VAL A 78 3.74 2.89 14.24
N GLY A 79 4.51 3.17 13.20
CA GLY A 79 5.91 3.61 13.27
C GLY A 79 6.91 2.46 13.43
N HIS A 80 8.19 2.82 13.29
CA HIS A 80 9.30 1.91 13.54
C HIS A 80 9.41 1.59 15.03
N THR A 81 9.70 0.34 15.34
CA THR A 81 10.05 -0.15 16.69
C THR A 81 9.13 0.36 17.81
N ASN A 82 7.83 0.51 17.54
CA ASN A 82 6.88 0.93 18.56
C ASN A 82 6.97 0.01 19.78
N PRO A 83 7.35 0.51 20.98
CA PRO A 83 7.67 -0.34 22.11
C PRO A 83 6.52 -1.25 22.57
N TYR A 84 5.27 -0.75 22.48
CA TYR A 84 4.08 -1.52 22.86
C TYR A 84 3.86 -2.72 21.92
N VAL A 85 4.08 -2.52 20.64
CA VAL A 85 3.96 -3.58 19.63
C VAL A 85 5.12 -4.56 19.71
N MET A 86 6.35 -4.05 19.94
CA MET A 86 7.54 -4.88 20.15
C MET A 86 7.43 -5.76 21.38
N GLU A 87 6.87 -5.25 22.48
CA GLU A 87 6.61 -6.04 23.69
C GLU A 87 5.73 -7.25 23.37
N GLY A 88 4.62 -7.07 22.67
CA GLY A 88 3.74 -8.16 22.25
C GLY A 88 4.45 -9.20 21.39
N MET A 89 5.31 -8.76 20.47
CA MET A 89 6.15 -9.67 19.67
C MET A 89 7.07 -10.52 20.56
N TYR A 90 7.79 -9.89 21.50
CA TYR A 90 8.73 -10.58 22.39
C TYR A 90 8.01 -11.55 23.33
N GLU A 91 6.90 -11.14 23.94
CA GLU A 91 6.08 -12.00 24.81
C GLU A 91 5.66 -13.29 24.10
N GLN A 92 5.31 -13.20 22.82
CA GLN A 92 4.94 -14.37 22.04
C GLN A 92 6.16 -15.20 21.60
N ALA A 93 7.25 -14.54 21.20
CA ALA A 93 8.48 -15.21 20.76
C ALA A 93 9.13 -16.03 21.90
N ASP A 94 9.01 -15.59 23.13
CA ASP A 94 9.47 -16.33 24.34
C ASP A 94 8.70 -17.63 24.58
N LYS A 95 7.46 -17.74 24.06
CA LYS A 95 6.64 -18.96 24.17
C LYS A 95 6.95 -19.92 23.01
N PHE A 96 6.73 -19.47 21.79
CA PHE A 96 7.02 -20.17 20.53
C PHE A 96 6.81 -19.23 19.34
N VAL A 97 7.42 -19.58 18.22
CA VAL A 97 7.38 -18.75 16.98
C VAL A 97 6.51 -19.37 15.88
N HIS A 98 6.51 -20.70 15.77
CA HIS A 98 5.89 -21.41 14.65
C HIS A 98 4.97 -22.53 15.12
N THR A 99 3.76 -22.61 14.55
CA THR A 99 2.72 -23.57 14.97
C THR A 99 1.99 -24.23 13.80
N VAL A 100 2.40 -24.02 12.56
CA VAL A 100 1.60 -24.43 11.40
C VAL A 100 0.18 -23.80 11.52
N ASP A 101 -0.87 -24.61 11.50
CA ASP A 101 -2.28 -24.18 11.66
C ASP A 101 -2.84 -24.49 13.05
N PHE A 102 -2.01 -24.95 14.00
CA PHE A 102 -2.52 -25.23 15.34
C PHE A 102 -3.07 -23.97 16.01
N PRO A 103 -4.20 -24.08 16.72
CA PRO A 103 -4.80 -22.94 17.40
C PRO A 103 -3.88 -22.42 18.52
N THR A 104 -3.80 -21.10 18.62
CA THR A 104 -3.14 -20.37 19.69
C THR A 104 -3.97 -19.16 20.05
N GLU A 105 -3.90 -18.67 21.29
CA GLU A 105 -4.62 -17.46 21.71
C GLU A 105 -4.32 -16.30 20.76
N ALA A 106 -3.04 -15.96 20.54
CA ALA A 106 -2.65 -14.85 19.66
C ALA A 106 -3.18 -14.98 18.22
N ARG A 107 -3.34 -16.21 17.70
CA ARG A 107 -3.95 -16.45 16.39
C ARG A 107 -5.44 -16.19 16.41
N LEU A 108 -6.14 -16.72 17.40
CA LEU A 108 -7.60 -16.59 17.50
C LEU A 108 -8.01 -15.16 17.85
N ASP A 109 -7.32 -14.52 18.80
CA ASP A 109 -7.57 -13.13 19.19
C ASP A 109 -7.43 -12.17 17.99
N LEU A 110 -6.39 -12.37 17.14
CA LEU A 110 -6.24 -11.56 15.94
C LEU A 110 -7.34 -11.86 14.90
N ILE A 111 -7.74 -13.13 14.71
CA ILE A 111 -8.84 -13.50 13.82
C ILE A 111 -10.13 -12.82 14.26
N GLU A 112 -10.50 -12.97 15.54
CA GLU A 112 -11.71 -12.38 16.12
C GLU A 112 -11.70 -10.84 16.00
N LYS A 113 -10.52 -10.22 16.21
CA LYS A 113 -10.42 -8.76 16.04
C LYS A 113 -10.51 -8.32 14.58
N LEU A 114 -9.95 -9.06 13.63
CA LEU A 114 -10.09 -8.77 12.19
C LEU A 114 -11.53 -8.98 11.71
N GLU A 115 -12.24 -9.98 12.24
CA GLU A 115 -13.65 -10.20 11.98
C GLU A 115 -14.51 -9.04 12.52
N GLU A 116 -14.23 -8.57 13.74
CA GLU A 116 -14.91 -7.38 14.33
C GLU A 116 -14.72 -6.13 13.46
N LEU A 117 -13.49 -5.89 12.98
CA LEU A 117 -13.12 -4.71 12.21
C LEU A 117 -13.45 -4.80 10.72
N ALA A 118 -13.88 -5.95 10.22
CA ALA A 118 -14.20 -6.13 8.81
C ALA A 118 -15.36 -5.19 8.38
N PRO A 119 -15.36 -4.69 7.14
CA PRO A 119 -16.35 -3.70 6.72
C PRO A 119 -17.72 -4.33 6.45
N GLY A 120 -18.78 -3.58 6.75
CA GLY A 120 -20.16 -3.92 6.39
C GLY A 120 -20.57 -5.30 6.85
N ASP A 121 -21.09 -6.12 5.96
CA ASP A 121 -21.62 -7.45 6.24
C ASP A 121 -20.56 -8.52 6.51
N LEU A 122 -19.29 -8.24 6.24
CA LEU A 122 -18.18 -9.11 6.65
C LEU A 122 -17.98 -9.12 8.17
N SER A 123 -18.36 -8.04 8.88
CA SER A 123 -18.27 -7.99 10.33
C SER A 123 -19.21 -9.01 10.97
N GLY A 124 -18.65 -9.95 11.72
CA GLY A 124 -19.38 -11.05 12.35
C GLY A 124 -19.78 -12.20 11.42
N ASN A 125 -19.51 -12.09 10.11
CA ASN A 125 -19.85 -13.12 9.11
C ASN A 125 -18.65 -13.49 8.23
N SER A 126 -17.42 -13.33 8.73
CA SER A 126 -16.22 -13.61 7.94
C SER A 126 -15.41 -14.79 8.44
N ARG A 127 -14.50 -15.24 7.59
CA ARG A 127 -13.43 -16.20 7.90
C ARG A 127 -12.10 -15.59 7.51
N VAL A 128 -11.05 -15.99 8.22
CA VAL A 128 -9.70 -15.49 7.99
C VAL A 128 -8.77 -16.67 7.71
N VAL A 129 -8.11 -16.64 6.55
CA VAL A 129 -7.00 -17.55 6.25
C VAL A 129 -5.70 -16.77 6.19
N PHE A 130 -4.71 -17.16 7.03
CA PHE A 130 -3.39 -16.55 6.95
C PHE A 130 -2.61 -17.11 5.77
N GLY A 131 -1.95 -16.22 5.05
CA GLY A 131 -1.04 -16.55 3.95
C GLY A 131 0.38 -16.83 4.44
N GLY A 132 1.32 -16.80 3.50
CA GLY A 132 2.75 -16.75 3.77
C GLY A 132 3.19 -15.34 4.22
N PRO A 133 4.48 -14.99 4.01
CA PRO A 133 5.04 -13.75 4.55
C PRO A 133 4.65 -12.48 3.80
N THR A 134 4.09 -12.59 2.59
CA THR A 134 3.89 -11.44 1.70
C THR A 134 2.43 -11.24 1.28
N GLY A 135 2.07 -10.02 0.87
CA GLY A 135 0.76 -9.74 0.32
C GLY A 135 0.40 -10.61 -0.90
N SER A 136 1.40 -10.98 -1.71
CA SER A 136 1.19 -11.91 -2.83
C SER A 136 0.58 -13.25 -2.39
N ASP A 137 0.90 -13.74 -1.18
CA ASP A 137 0.34 -15.00 -0.66
C ASP A 137 -1.17 -14.86 -0.39
N ALA A 138 -1.60 -13.70 0.13
CA ALA A 138 -3.03 -13.42 0.31
C ALA A 138 -3.75 -13.28 -1.05
N VAL A 139 -3.11 -12.64 -2.03
CA VAL A 139 -3.62 -12.54 -3.40
C VAL A 139 -3.79 -13.92 -4.04
N GLU A 140 -2.79 -14.81 -3.92
CA GLU A 140 -2.87 -16.19 -4.41
C GLU A 140 -4.02 -16.97 -3.72
N ALA A 141 -4.22 -16.77 -2.41
CA ALA A 141 -5.32 -17.38 -1.67
C ALA A 141 -6.67 -16.88 -2.21
N SER A 142 -6.82 -15.57 -2.43
CA SER A 142 -8.06 -14.97 -2.94
C SER A 142 -8.40 -15.48 -4.35
N ILE A 143 -7.42 -15.54 -5.25
CA ILE A 143 -7.59 -16.10 -6.60
C ILE A 143 -8.06 -17.57 -6.52
N LYS A 144 -7.45 -18.36 -5.66
CA LYS A 144 -7.85 -19.76 -5.46
C LYS A 144 -9.27 -19.88 -4.91
N LEU A 145 -9.61 -19.07 -3.89
CA LEU A 145 -10.92 -19.06 -3.26
C LEU A 145 -12.01 -18.69 -4.26
N ALA A 146 -11.80 -17.63 -5.03
CA ALA A 146 -12.72 -17.20 -6.07
C ALA A 146 -12.97 -18.30 -7.12
N LYS A 147 -11.91 -18.90 -7.65
CA LYS A 147 -11.99 -20.01 -8.60
C LYS A 147 -12.68 -21.25 -8.04
N TYR A 148 -12.44 -21.54 -6.76
CA TYR A 148 -13.04 -22.69 -6.09
C TYR A 148 -14.56 -22.55 -5.94
N ASN A 149 -15.02 -21.35 -5.62
CA ASN A 149 -16.43 -21.07 -5.39
C ASN A 149 -17.26 -20.87 -6.67
N THR A 150 -16.63 -20.51 -7.80
CA THR A 150 -17.33 -20.20 -9.04
C THR A 150 -17.16 -21.26 -10.12
N ASP A 151 -16.25 -22.23 -9.93
CA ASP A 151 -15.76 -23.11 -11.00
C ASP A 151 -15.20 -22.31 -12.21
N GLY A 152 -14.98 -21.00 -12.02
CA GLY A 152 -14.48 -20.07 -13.03
C GLY A 152 -12.97 -20.13 -13.19
N THR A 153 -12.46 -19.64 -14.32
CA THR A 153 -11.02 -19.53 -14.61
C THR A 153 -10.57 -18.12 -14.83
N GLY A 154 -11.46 -17.26 -15.28
CA GLY A 154 -11.15 -15.91 -15.73
C GLY A 154 -11.20 -14.85 -14.63
N LEU A 155 -10.32 -13.88 -14.70
CA LEU A 155 -10.24 -12.78 -13.74
C LEU A 155 -10.28 -11.44 -14.47
N VAL A 156 -11.05 -10.50 -13.92
CA VAL A 156 -10.96 -9.08 -14.28
C VAL A 156 -10.05 -8.40 -13.28
N ALA A 157 -9.00 -7.78 -13.79
CA ALA A 157 -8.10 -6.91 -13.05
C ALA A 157 -8.07 -5.52 -13.71
N PHE A 158 -7.26 -4.58 -13.23
CA PHE A 158 -7.27 -3.23 -13.74
C PHE A 158 -5.90 -2.78 -14.24
N ARG A 159 -5.89 -1.84 -15.20
CA ARG A 159 -4.68 -1.14 -15.63
C ARG A 159 -4.08 -0.38 -14.45
N ASN A 160 -2.77 -0.19 -14.46
CA ASN A 160 -1.97 0.46 -13.41
C ASN A 160 -1.91 -0.31 -12.07
N ALA A 161 -2.64 -1.42 -11.91
CA ALA A 161 -2.68 -2.20 -10.67
C ALA A 161 -1.35 -2.90 -10.36
N TYR A 162 -1.08 -3.04 -9.05
CA TYR A 162 0.00 -3.86 -8.51
C TYR A 162 -0.51 -4.77 -7.38
N HIS A 163 -0.43 -6.07 -7.57
CA HIS A 163 -0.92 -7.07 -6.62
C HIS A 163 0.16 -8.04 -6.13
N GLY A 164 1.39 -7.87 -6.58
CA GLY A 164 2.52 -8.69 -6.16
C GLY A 164 3.31 -9.32 -7.31
N ALA A 165 4.31 -10.12 -6.95
CA ALA A 165 5.31 -10.66 -7.85
C ALA A 165 5.38 -12.21 -7.90
N THR A 166 4.47 -12.94 -7.23
CA THR A 166 4.27 -14.37 -7.47
C THR A 166 3.51 -14.58 -8.79
N ALA A 167 3.52 -15.76 -9.36
CA ALA A 167 3.00 -15.99 -10.72
C ALA A 167 1.51 -15.61 -10.86
N GLY A 168 0.66 -15.97 -9.89
CA GLY A 168 -0.76 -15.60 -9.91
C GLY A 168 -0.97 -14.10 -9.68
N ALA A 169 -0.35 -13.53 -8.64
CA ALA A 169 -0.42 -12.11 -8.34
C ALA A 169 0.14 -11.25 -9.49
N MET A 170 1.23 -11.70 -10.12
CA MET A 170 1.84 -11.05 -11.28
C MET A 170 0.92 -11.09 -12.52
N SER A 171 0.06 -12.09 -12.63
CA SER A 171 -0.89 -12.20 -13.74
C SER A 171 -1.89 -11.05 -13.74
N ILE A 172 -2.36 -10.66 -12.56
CA ILE A 172 -3.32 -9.56 -12.35
C ILE A 172 -2.63 -8.20 -12.11
N THR A 173 -1.31 -8.16 -11.87
CA THR A 173 -0.51 -6.93 -11.89
C THR A 173 -0.40 -6.40 -13.31
N ALA A 174 -0.56 -5.09 -13.52
CA ALA A 174 -0.59 -4.49 -14.87
C ALA A 174 0.79 -4.09 -15.40
N ASN A 175 1.79 -3.87 -14.54
CA ASN A 175 3.11 -3.35 -14.92
C ASN A 175 3.87 -4.32 -15.83
N LYS A 176 4.10 -3.92 -17.09
CA LYS A 176 4.82 -4.71 -18.09
C LYS A 176 6.29 -4.97 -17.71
N GLY A 177 6.92 -4.06 -16.98
CA GLY A 177 8.30 -4.19 -16.50
C GLY A 177 8.46 -5.35 -15.53
N PHE A 178 7.47 -5.59 -14.68
CA PHE A 178 7.49 -6.72 -13.74
C PHE A 178 7.23 -8.07 -14.41
N LYS A 179 6.37 -8.14 -15.40
CA LYS A 179 5.92 -9.44 -15.95
C LYS A 179 6.46 -9.84 -17.32
N GLY A 180 7.09 -8.92 -18.05
CA GLY A 180 7.45 -9.15 -19.44
C GLY A 180 8.37 -10.36 -19.69
N HIS A 181 9.26 -10.67 -18.75
CA HIS A 181 10.19 -11.79 -18.84
C HIS A 181 9.63 -13.14 -18.35
N TYR A 182 8.43 -13.13 -17.72
CA TYR A 182 7.88 -14.30 -17.02
C TYR A 182 6.63 -14.87 -17.67
N THR A 183 6.27 -14.39 -18.86
CA THR A 183 5.12 -14.88 -19.62
C THR A 183 5.43 -16.24 -20.28
N PRO A 184 4.45 -17.17 -20.40
CA PRO A 184 3.04 -17.02 -20.04
C PRO A 184 2.79 -17.13 -18.53
N LEU A 185 1.86 -16.32 -18.01
CA LEU A 185 1.34 -16.37 -16.65
C LEU A 185 -0.01 -17.10 -16.61
N LEU A 186 -0.86 -16.85 -15.59
CA LEU A 186 -2.22 -17.42 -15.58
C LEU A 186 -2.99 -16.99 -16.83
N PRO A 187 -3.66 -17.93 -17.51
CA PRO A 187 -4.54 -17.60 -18.62
C PRO A 187 -5.80 -16.86 -18.14
N ASP A 188 -6.54 -16.31 -19.10
CA ASP A 188 -7.86 -15.72 -18.89
C ASP A 188 -7.87 -14.54 -17.87
N VAL A 189 -6.84 -13.70 -17.88
CA VAL A 189 -6.80 -12.43 -17.12
C VAL A 189 -7.01 -11.27 -18.08
N VAL A 190 -8.04 -10.46 -17.83
CA VAL A 190 -8.35 -9.27 -18.60
C VAL A 190 -8.13 -8.03 -17.74
N HIS A 191 -7.37 -7.06 -18.26
CA HIS A 191 -7.13 -5.78 -17.58
C HIS A 191 -8.06 -4.71 -18.12
N ALA A 192 -9.13 -4.39 -17.37
CA ALA A 192 -10.06 -3.32 -17.66
C ALA A 192 -9.45 -1.93 -17.35
N PRO A 193 -9.99 -0.84 -17.88
CA PRO A 193 -9.63 0.50 -17.45
C PRO A 193 -9.94 0.71 -15.97
N TYR A 194 -9.04 1.44 -15.27
CA TYR A 194 -9.31 2.03 -13.97
C TYR A 194 -9.50 3.53 -14.16
N PRO A 195 -10.56 4.17 -13.64
CA PRO A 195 -10.82 5.57 -13.93
C PRO A 195 -9.72 6.45 -13.34
N TYR A 196 -9.05 7.17 -14.21
CA TYR A 196 -8.00 8.12 -13.88
C TYR A 196 -8.25 9.43 -14.65
N PRO A 197 -9.24 10.25 -14.20
CA PRO A 197 -9.72 11.41 -14.96
C PRO A 197 -8.62 12.37 -15.40
N PHE A 198 -7.65 12.63 -14.52
CA PHE A 198 -6.54 13.53 -14.81
C PHE A 198 -5.71 13.06 -16.01
N GLN A 199 -5.21 11.84 -15.99
CA GLN A 199 -4.40 11.30 -17.09
C GLN A 199 -5.21 10.99 -18.36
N GLU A 200 -6.48 10.62 -18.20
CA GLU A 200 -7.37 10.37 -19.34
C GLU A 200 -7.83 11.66 -20.04
N GLY A 201 -7.67 12.82 -19.39
CA GLY A 201 -8.23 14.09 -19.88
C GLY A 201 -9.75 14.05 -20.02
N ARG A 202 -10.43 13.30 -19.14
CA ARG A 202 -11.89 13.11 -19.14
C ARG A 202 -12.51 13.72 -17.89
N GLU A 203 -13.77 14.13 -18.02
CA GLU A 203 -14.58 14.41 -16.85
C GLU A 203 -14.71 13.14 -15.97
N PRO A 204 -14.70 13.25 -14.62
CA PRO A 204 -14.70 12.11 -13.72
C PRO A 204 -15.82 11.10 -14.00
N GLU A 205 -17.04 11.56 -14.22
CA GLU A 205 -18.19 10.70 -14.52
C GLU A 205 -18.03 9.94 -15.85
N ALA A 206 -17.46 10.58 -16.87
CA ALA A 206 -17.21 9.95 -18.16
C ALA A 206 -16.09 8.88 -18.09
N ALA A 207 -15.08 9.08 -17.23
CA ALA A 207 -14.06 8.08 -16.96
C ALA A 207 -14.66 6.86 -16.26
N VAL A 208 -15.53 7.07 -15.26
CA VAL A 208 -16.26 6.00 -14.57
C VAL A 208 -17.18 5.25 -15.52
N ASP A 209 -17.99 5.94 -16.33
CA ASP A 209 -18.89 5.30 -17.31
C ASP A 209 -18.10 4.40 -18.26
N HIS A 210 -16.98 4.88 -18.77
CA HIS A 210 -16.12 4.11 -19.66
C HIS A 210 -15.59 2.84 -18.96
N ALA A 211 -15.05 2.97 -17.75
CA ALA A 211 -14.49 1.84 -17.04
C ALA A 211 -15.54 0.79 -16.67
N LEU A 212 -16.70 1.21 -16.15
CA LEU A 212 -17.78 0.31 -15.79
C LEU A 212 -18.42 -0.38 -17.02
N GLN A 213 -18.55 0.35 -18.13
CA GLN A 213 -19.05 -0.23 -19.37
C GLN A 213 -18.13 -1.35 -19.89
N GLU A 214 -16.80 -1.16 -19.83
CA GLU A 214 -15.84 -2.19 -20.22
C GLU A 214 -15.93 -3.43 -19.30
N VAL A 215 -15.96 -3.23 -17.96
CA VAL A 215 -16.10 -4.35 -17.03
C VAL A 215 -17.40 -5.12 -17.26
N ARG A 216 -18.51 -4.38 -17.47
CA ARG A 216 -19.82 -4.97 -17.74
C ARG A 216 -19.82 -5.77 -19.04
N SER A 217 -19.21 -5.23 -20.09
CA SER A 217 -19.06 -5.93 -21.36
C SER A 217 -18.26 -7.22 -21.21
N ILE A 218 -17.12 -7.17 -20.51
CA ILE A 218 -16.26 -8.36 -20.28
C ILE A 218 -17.03 -9.48 -19.57
N LEU A 219 -17.81 -9.15 -18.54
CA LEU A 219 -18.44 -10.14 -17.66
C LEU A 219 -19.82 -10.60 -18.13
N LEU A 220 -20.63 -9.71 -18.70
CA LEU A 220 -22.07 -9.94 -18.90
C LEU A 220 -22.49 -10.05 -20.36
N GLU A 221 -21.68 -9.55 -21.32
CA GLU A 221 -22.07 -9.60 -22.73
C GLU A 221 -21.58 -10.88 -23.42
N PRO A 222 -22.35 -11.45 -24.37
CA PRO A 222 -21.99 -12.68 -25.05
C PRO A 222 -20.68 -12.66 -25.84
N TYR A 223 -20.21 -11.46 -26.18
CA TYR A 223 -18.95 -11.22 -26.91
C TYR A 223 -17.88 -10.53 -26.05
N GLY A 224 -18.02 -10.52 -24.72
CA GLY A 224 -17.10 -9.89 -23.78
C GLY A 224 -15.72 -10.56 -23.69
N GLY A 225 -15.58 -11.77 -24.19
CA GLY A 225 -14.30 -12.45 -24.34
C GLY A 225 -13.84 -13.28 -23.14
N LEU A 226 -14.47 -13.13 -21.98
CA LEU A 226 -14.16 -13.91 -20.77
C LEU A 226 -15.24 -15.00 -20.60
N ALA A 227 -14.89 -16.27 -20.91
CA ALA A 227 -15.87 -17.34 -20.98
C ALA A 227 -16.40 -17.81 -19.62
N ASN A 228 -15.52 -17.90 -18.63
CA ASN A 228 -15.82 -18.41 -17.28
C ASN A 228 -15.25 -17.44 -16.24
N PRO A 229 -15.93 -16.36 -15.88
CA PRO A 229 -15.42 -15.42 -14.89
C PRO A 229 -15.38 -16.04 -13.49
N ALA A 230 -14.29 -15.81 -12.79
CA ALA A 230 -14.09 -16.23 -11.39
C ALA A 230 -14.18 -15.06 -10.41
N GLY A 231 -13.98 -13.82 -10.86
CA GLY A 231 -14.06 -12.66 -9.98
C GLY A 231 -13.47 -11.39 -10.56
N ILE A 232 -13.69 -10.31 -9.83
CA ILE A 232 -13.08 -8.99 -10.05
C ILE A 232 -12.04 -8.76 -8.94
N PHE A 233 -10.82 -8.37 -9.32
CA PHE A 233 -9.75 -8.04 -8.37
C PHE A 233 -9.35 -6.57 -8.53
N VAL A 234 -9.46 -5.76 -7.46
CA VAL A 234 -9.28 -4.31 -7.53
C VAL A 234 -8.60 -3.73 -6.28
N GLU A 235 -7.70 -2.77 -6.47
CA GLU A 235 -7.27 -1.87 -5.37
C GLU A 235 -8.33 -0.78 -5.19
N PRO A 236 -8.82 -0.50 -3.96
CA PRO A 236 -9.77 0.60 -3.74
C PRO A 236 -9.14 1.97 -3.99
N ILE A 237 -7.83 2.06 -3.74
CA ILE A 237 -6.94 3.17 -4.12
C ILE A 237 -5.68 2.53 -4.70
N GLN A 238 -5.37 2.80 -5.96
CA GLN A 238 -4.16 2.26 -6.58
C GLN A 238 -2.91 2.91 -6.01
N GLY A 239 -2.08 2.13 -5.30
CA GLY A 239 -0.87 2.64 -4.67
C GLY A 239 0.28 2.86 -5.66
N GLU A 240 0.81 1.78 -6.24
CA GLU A 240 1.92 1.83 -7.20
C GLU A 240 1.53 2.51 -8.52
N GLY A 241 0.27 2.45 -8.89
CA GLY A 241 -0.30 3.12 -10.05
C GLY A 241 -0.27 4.66 -9.98
N GLY A 242 0.05 5.23 -8.81
CA GLY A 242 0.20 6.67 -8.61
C GLY A 242 -0.75 7.28 -7.59
N VAL A 243 -1.14 6.54 -6.58
CA VAL A 243 -2.14 6.95 -5.57
C VAL A 243 -3.44 7.41 -6.23
N VAL A 244 -3.98 6.58 -7.11
CA VAL A 244 -5.20 6.93 -7.86
C VAL A 244 -6.43 6.61 -7.02
N VAL A 245 -7.15 7.65 -6.62
CA VAL A 245 -8.43 7.56 -5.89
C VAL A 245 -9.56 7.63 -6.91
N PRO A 246 -10.34 6.57 -7.11
CA PRO A 246 -11.41 6.60 -8.10
C PRO A 246 -12.63 7.34 -7.53
N PRO A 247 -13.50 7.91 -8.38
CA PRO A 247 -14.79 8.36 -7.91
C PRO A 247 -15.59 7.23 -7.25
N LYS A 248 -16.28 7.54 -6.14
CA LYS A 248 -17.04 6.55 -5.33
C LYS A 248 -17.96 5.66 -6.16
N ARG A 249 -18.63 6.23 -7.15
CA ARG A 249 -19.52 5.53 -8.08
C ARG A 249 -18.83 4.37 -8.83
N PHE A 250 -17.52 4.44 -9.04
CA PHE A 250 -16.79 3.34 -9.69
C PHE A 250 -16.80 2.07 -8.83
N MET A 251 -16.42 2.17 -7.57
CA MET A 251 -16.38 1.01 -6.68
C MET A 251 -17.79 0.45 -6.41
N GLN A 252 -18.78 1.33 -6.29
CA GLN A 252 -20.20 0.92 -6.16
C GLN A 252 -20.68 0.20 -7.42
N GLY A 253 -20.36 0.72 -8.60
CA GLY A 253 -20.69 0.06 -9.86
C GLY A 253 -19.99 -1.29 -10.05
N LEU A 254 -18.75 -1.45 -9.55
CA LEU A 254 -18.07 -2.77 -9.54
C LEU A 254 -18.81 -3.77 -8.65
N ARG A 255 -19.30 -3.33 -7.48
CA ARG A 255 -20.10 -4.19 -6.60
C ARG A 255 -21.38 -4.65 -7.32
N GLU A 256 -22.13 -3.72 -7.93
CA GLU A 256 -23.33 -4.03 -8.68
C GLU A 256 -23.07 -5.02 -9.85
N ILE A 257 -21.97 -4.81 -10.58
CA ILE A 257 -21.61 -5.71 -11.70
C ILE A 257 -21.19 -7.09 -11.18
N ALA A 258 -20.45 -7.15 -10.07
CA ALA A 258 -20.05 -8.43 -9.47
C ALA A 258 -21.28 -9.23 -8.99
N ASP A 259 -22.26 -8.56 -8.38
CA ASP A 259 -23.52 -9.16 -7.96
C ASP A 259 -24.32 -9.70 -9.17
N GLU A 260 -24.42 -8.90 -10.26
CA GLU A 260 -25.15 -9.30 -11.47
C GLU A 260 -24.45 -10.47 -12.21
N ALA A 261 -23.13 -10.51 -12.15
CA ALA A 261 -22.32 -11.57 -12.74
C ALA A 261 -22.18 -12.82 -11.85
N GLU A 262 -22.69 -12.76 -10.62
CA GLU A 262 -22.59 -13.82 -9.59
C GLU A 262 -21.14 -14.25 -9.34
N VAL A 263 -20.21 -13.25 -9.27
CA VAL A 263 -18.79 -13.48 -8.99
C VAL A 263 -18.33 -12.64 -7.80
N PRO A 264 -17.34 -13.10 -7.01
CA PRO A 264 -16.83 -12.31 -5.89
C PRO A 264 -16.11 -11.05 -6.33
N LEU A 265 -16.34 -9.95 -5.60
CA LEU A 265 -15.53 -8.73 -5.63
C LEU A 265 -14.41 -8.86 -4.60
N MET A 266 -13.18 -9.00 -5.09
CA MET A 266 -11.96 -9.10 -4.29
C MET A 266 -11.29 -7.73 -4.22
N VAL A 267 -11.08 -7.21 -3.01
CA VAL A 267 -10.48 -5.89 -2.80
C VAL A 267 -9.11 -6.03 -2.16
N ASP A 268 -8.11 -5.43 -2.81
CA ASP A 268 -6.73 -5.39 -2.32
C ASP A 268 -6.51 -4.24 -1.36
N GLU A 269 -6.55 -4.54 -0.09
CA GLU A 269 -6.33 -3.60 1.02
C GLU A 269 -4.90 -3.64 1.58
N ILE A 270 -3.97 -4.29 0.85
CA ILE A 270 -2.60 -4.52 1.33
C ILE A 270 -1.87 -3.21 1.61
N GLN A 271 -2.08 -2.18 0.78
CA GLN A 271 -1.43 -0.88 0.98
C GLN A 271 -2.36 0.17 1.57
N ALA A 272 -3.63 0.18 1.19
CA ALA A 272 -4.59 1.20 1.56
C ALA A 272 -5.34 0.90 2.87
N GLY A 273 -5.39 -0.35 3.29
CA GLY A 273 -6.08 -0.79 4.51
C GLY A 273 -5.29 -0.57 5.80
N PHE A 274 -5.80 -1.17 6.86
CA PHE A 274 -5.21 -1.19 8.20
C PHE A 274 -4.92 0.21 8.77
N GLY A 275 -5.90 1.12 8.64
CA GLY A 275 -5.86 2.47 9.19
C GLY A 275 -5.23 3.55 8.30
N ARG A 276 -4.50 3.16 7.24
CA ARG A 276 -3.72 4.07 6.38
C ARG A 276 -4.52 5.26 5.85
N THR A 277 -5.78 5.06 5.50
CA THR A 277 -6.67 6.08 4.91
C THR A 277 -7.53 6.84 5.92
N GLY A 278 -7.29 6.67 7.24
CA GLY A 278 -8.15 7.20 8.29
C GLY A 278 -9.40 6.35 8.55
N LYS A 279 -9.48 5.18 7.92
CA LYS A 279 -10.46 4.11 8.19
C LYS A 279 -9.74 2.78 8.29
N TRP A 280 -10.35 1.77 8.91
CA TRP A 280 -9.75 0.44 8.97
C TRP A 280 -9.49 -0.12 7.58
N TRP A 281 -10.45 0.03 6.68
CA TRP A 281 -10.38 -0.43 5.29
C TRP A 281 -10.71 0.71 4.33
N ALA A 282 -9.94 0.83 3.27
CA ALA A 282 -10.16 1.89 2.28
C ALA A 282 -11.50 1.71 1.54
N SER A 283 -12.00 0.48 1.41
CA SER A 283 -13.34 0.18 0.86
C SER A 283 -14.48 0.88 1.58
N GLU A 284 -14.32 1.24 2.87
CA GLU A 284 -15.31 1.98 3.65
C GLU A 284 -15.55 3.40 3.13
N HIS A 285 -14.56 4.02 2.44
CA HIS A 285 -14.75 5.34 1.82
C HIS A 285 -15.75 5.31 0.65
N PHE A 286 -15.94 4.14 0.08
CA PHE A 286 -16.79 3.91 -1.09
C PHE A 286 -18.17 3.34 -0.75
N ASP A 287 -18.47 3.09 0.54
CA ASP A 287 -19.70 2.45 1.04
C ASP A 287 -19.98 1.11 0.31
N ILE A 288 -18.97 0.29 0.15
CA ILE A 288 -19.10 -1.07 -0.38
C ILE A 288 -18.64 -2.11 0.64
N THR A 289 -19.23 -3.29 0.57
CA THR A 289 -18.74 -4.49 1.25
C THR A 289 -18.14 -5.43 0.21
N PRO A 290 -16.82 -5.69 0.24
CA PRO A 290 -16.22 -6.73 -0.59
C PRO A 290 -16.65 -8.14 -0.16
N ASP A 291 -16.56 -9.12 -1.05
CA ASP A 291 -16.69 -10.53 -0.67
C ASP A 291 -15.38 -11.07 -0.09
N ILE A 292 -14.26 -10.54 -0.57
CA ILE A 292 -12.91 -10.96 -0.18
C ILE A 292 -12.01 -9.73 -0.04
N ILE A 293 -11.27 -9.65 1.05
CA ILE A 293 -10.24 -8.64 1.33
C ILE A 293 -8.88 -9.33 1.42
N THR A 294 -7.85 -8.78 0.76
CA THR A 294 -6.47 -9.15 1.02
C THR A 294 -5.77 -8.12 1.91
N SER A 295 -5.09 -8.57 2.95
CA SER A 295 -4.35 -7.70 3.87
C SER A 295 -2.94 -8.26 4.13
N ALA A 296 -1.99 -7.34 4.30
CA ALA A 296 -0.60 -7.63 4.64
C ALA A 296 0.08 -6.36 5.20
N LYS A 297 1.38 -6.17 4.93
CA LYS A 297 2.13 -4.96 5.30
C LYS A 297 1.93 -4.59 6.79
N ALA A 298 1.12 -3.56 7.06
CA ALA A 298 0.88 -3.06 8.41
C ALA A 298 0.21 -4.08 9.35
N LEU A 299 -0.44 -5.11 8.81
CA LEU A 299 -1.02 -6.21 9.58
C LEU A 299 -0.02 -6.87 10.54
N GLY A 300 1.26 -6.95 10.18
CA GLY A 300 2.32 -7.50 11.01
C GLY A 300 2.82 -6.57 12.13
N GLY A 301 2.18 -5.43 12.35
CA GLY A 301 2.55 -4.44 13.36
C GLY A 301 3.82 -3.67 13.00
N ASN A 302 4.96 -4.02 13.57
CA ASN A 302 6.24 -3.35 13.36
C ASN A 302 7.04 -3.84 12.13
N GLY A 303 6.37 -4.20 11.04
CA GLY A 303 7.04 -4.66 9.83
C GLY A 303 7.35 -6.15 9.81
N LEU A 304 6.78 -6.94 10.73
CA LEU A 304 6.88 -8.39 10.69
C LEU A 304 6.06 -8.97 9.52
N PRO A 305 6.58 -10.01 8.84
CA PRO A 305 5.90 -10.60 7.70
C PRO A 305 4.63 -11.35 8.14
N LEU A 306 3.49 -10.85 7.70
CA LEU A 306 2.18 -11.47 7.91
C LEU A 306 1.24 -11.04 6.78
N SER A 307 0.45 -11.98 6.26
CA SER A 307 -0.63 -11.70 5.34
C SER A 307 -1.86 -12.56 5.63
N CYS A 308 -3.03 -12.06 5.30
CA CYS A 308 -4.26 -12.83 5.38
C CYS A 308 -5.24 -12.44 4.27
N THR A 309 -6.19 -13.33 4.07
CA THR A 309 -7.39 -13.13 3.28
C THR A 309 -8.58 -13.23 4.22
N ILE A 310 -9.41 -12.19 4.26
CA ILE A 310 -10.66 -12.10 5.01
C ILE A 310 -11.78 -12.23 3.98
N TYR A 311 -12.74 -13.13 4.19
CA TYR A 311 -13.79 -13.41 3.22
C TYR A 311 -15.10 -13.78 3.89
N HIS A 312 -16.22 -13.54 3.20
CA HIS A 312 -17.55 -13.90 3.71
C HIS A 312 -17.65 -15.41 3.98
N GLU A 313 -18.28 -15.80 5.09
CA GLU A 313 -18.34 -17.20 5.52
C GLU A 313 -19.03 -18.14 4.50
N ASP A 314 -19.93 -17.63 3.66
CA ASP A 314 -20.56 -18.39 2.59
C ASP A 314 -19.55 -18.89 1.54
N LEU A 315 -18.37 -18.25 1.43
CA LEU A 315 -17.29 -18.67 0.55
C LEU A 315 -16.36 -19.72 1.20
N ASP A 316 -16.57 -20.08 2.47
CA ASP A 316 -15.74 -21.06 3.17
C ASP A 316 -16.13 -22.52 2.79
N THR A 317 -15.99 -22.81 1.52
CA THR A 317 -16.37 -24.11 0.91
C THR A 317 -15.18 -25.05 0.70
N TRP A 318 -13.97 -24.64 1.07
CA TRP A 318 -12.77 -25.47 0.93
C TRP A 318 -12.82 -26.73 1.77
N ASP A 319 -12.30 -27.82 1.22
CA ASP A 319 -11.98 -29.00 2.01
C ASP A 319 -10.68 -28.80 2.81
N SER A 320 -10.57 -29.53 3.94
CA SER A 320 -9.38 -29.46 4.79
C SER A 320 -8.12 -29.80 3.99
N GLY A 321 -7.21 -28.83 3.88
CA GLY A 321 -5.94 -28.98 3.17
C GLY A 321 -5.89 -28.39 1.76
N ASP A 322 -6.98 -27.89 1.20
CA ASP A 322 -7.01 -27.31 -0.15
C ASP A 322 -6.13 -26.07 -0.32
N HIS A 323 -5.91 -25.34 0.78
CA HIS A 323 -4.95 -24.26 0.82
C HIS A 323 -3.90 -24.50 1.92
N ALA A 324 -3.22 -25.66 1.88
CA ALA A 324 -2.19 -26.02 2.84
C ALA A 324 -0.87 -25.26 2.62
N GLY A 325 -0.14 -25.05 3.69
CA GLY A 325 1.22 -24.46 3.67
C GLY A 325 1.87 -24.48 5.05
N THR A 326 3.19 -24.68 5.09
CA THR A 326 3.93 -24.78 6.35
C THR A 326 3.90 -23.47 7.15
N TYR A 327 4.03 -22.33 6.46
CA TYR A 327 4.00 -21.01 7.09
C TYR A 327 2.64 -20.35 6.86
N ARG A 328 1.66 -20.72 7.68
CA ARG A 328 0.30 -20.17 7.70
C ARG A 328 0.13 -19.16 8.83
N GLY A 329 0.87 -18.06 8.69
CA GLY A 329 1.00 -17.00 9.68
C GLY A 329 2.25 -17.15 10.54
N ASN A 330 2.63 -16.05 11.13
CA ASN A 330 3.76 -15.90 12.05
C ASN A 330 3.21 -15.47 13.40
N VAL A 331 3.24 -16.34 14.41
CA VAL A 331 2.53 -16.08 15.67
C VAL A 331 3.04 -14.84 16.40
N PRO A 332 4.36 -14.55 16.48
CA PRO A 332 4.85 -13.27 16.98
C PRO A 332 4.31 -12.05 16.18
N ALA A 333 4.18 -12.18 14.85
CA ALA A 333 3.60 -11.13 14.04
C ALA A 333 2.08 -10.98 14.27
N MET A 334 1.37 -12.06 14.57
CA MET A 334 -0.06 -11.99 14.93
C MET A 334 -0.26 -11.20 16.23
N ASN A 335 0.54 -11.49 17.25
CA ASN A 335 0.47 -10.75 18.51
C ASN A 335 0.92 -9.28 18.34
N ALA A 336 1.93 -9.04 17.52
CA ALA A 336 2.33 -7.68 17.16
C ALA A 336 1.22 -6.93 16.40
N GLY A 337 0.53 -7.58 15.46
CA GLY A 337 -0.61 -7.02 14.73
C GLY A 337 -1.78 -6.67 15.66
N LEU A 338 -2.12 -7.55 16.60
CA LEU A 338 -3.13 -7.26 17.61
C LEU A 338 -2.75 -6.04 18.46
N ARG A 339 -1.50 -5.97 18.94
CA ARG A 339 -0.99 -4.81 19.68
C ARG A 339 -0.99 -3.52 18.84
N ALA A 340 -0.76 -3.63 17.53
CA ALA A 340 -0.85 -2.48 16.64
C ALA A 340 -2.30 -1.96 16.53
N ILE A 341 -3.29 -2.86 16.43
CA ILE A 341 -4.71 -2.49 16.45
C ILE A 341 -5.07 -1.79 17.77
N GLU A 342 -4.69 -2.38 18.91
CA GLU A 342 -4.92 -1.78 20.23
C GLU A 342 -4.26 -0.40 20.36
N TYR A 343 -3.06 -0.22 19.80
CA TYR A 343 -2.36 1.06 19.80
C TYR A 343 -3.07 2.10 18.92
N ILE A 344 -3.53 1.73 17.74
CA ILE A 344 -4.30 2.60 16.83
C ILE A 344 -5.59 3.07 17.52
N GLU A 345 -6.34 2.16 18.15
CA GLU A 345 -7.58 2.50 18.86
C GLU A 345 -7.32 3.39 20.09
N ALA A 346 -6.31 3.07 20.89
CA ALA A 346 -6.03 3.80 22.14
C ALA A 346 -5.49 5.22 21.94
N HIS A 347 -4.97 5.52 20.77
CA HIS A 347 -4.41 6.82 20.41
C HIS A 347 -5.19 7.55 19.31
N ASP A 348 -6.41 7.08 18.97
CA ASP A 348 -7.30 7.68 17.96
C ASP A 348 -6.59 7.92 16.61
N LEU A 349 -5.70 6.98 16.21
CA LEU A 349 -4.82 7.18 15.05
C LEU A 349 -5.56 7.18 13.71
N LEU A 350 -6.80 6.69 13.63
CA LEU A 350 -7.60 6.80 12.40
C LEU A 350 -7.95 8.28 12.13
N ASP A 351 -8.45 8.98 13.14
CA ASP A 351 -8.79 10.40 13.03
C ASP A 351 -7.51 11.24 12.81
N HIS A 352 -6.45 10.93 13.53
CA HIS A 352 -5.14 11.58 13.35
C HIS A 352 -4.58 11.39 11.92
N ALA A 353 -4.70 10.22 11.34
CA ALA A 353 -4.28 9.96 9.96
C ALA A 353 -5.09 10.77 8.94
N ALA A 354 -6.40 10.94 9.17
CA ALA A 354 -7.24 11.79 8.34
C ALA A 354 -6.83 13.28 8.46
N GLU A 355 -6.63 13.79 9.68
CA GLU A 355 -6.23 15.17 9.95
C GLU A 355 -4.86 15.50 9.33
N MET A 356 -3.85 14.66 9.54
CA MET A 356 -2.51 14.85 8.95
C MET A 356 -2.55 14.72 7.43
N GLY A 357 -3.38 13.83 6.91
CA GLY A 357 -3.60 13.70 5.48
C GLY A 357 -4.19 14.96 4.84
N ASP A 358 -5.14 15.59 5.49
CA ASP A 358 -5.74 16.85 5.03
C ASP A 358 -4.75 18.02 5.11
N LEU A 359 -3.95 18.09 6.19
CA LEU A 359 -2.87 19.05 6.31
C LEU A 359 -1.87 18.92 5.15
N ILE A 360 -1.36 17.71 4.89
CA ILE A 360 -0.40 17.45 3.81
C ILE A 360 -0.99 17.84 2.45
N LYS A 361 -2.24 17.42 2.14
CA LYS A 361 -2.90 17.75 0.87
C LYS A 361 -3.11 19.25 0.70
N SER A 362 -3.48 19.97 1.77
CA SER A 362 -3.65 21.42 1.74
C SER A 362 -2.36 22.14 1.42
N ARG A 363 -1.28 21.81 2.11
CA ARG A 363 0.05 22.42 1.90
C ARG A 363 0.61 22.10 0.51
N LEU A 364 0.46 20.87 0.03
CA LEU A 364 0.88 20.52 -1.33
C LEU A 364 0.11 21.29 -2.40
N ARG A 365 -1.19 21.54 -2.21
CA ARG A 365 -1.98 22.39 -3.11
C ARG A 365 -1.54 23.86 -3.07
N GLU A 366 -1.15 24.37 -1.91
CA GLU A 366 -0.54 25.72 -1.80
C GLU A 366 0.78 25.79 -2.56
N ILE A 367 1.66 24.78 -2.42
CA ILE A 367 2.92 24.70 -3.18
C ILE A 367 2.62 24.63 -4.69
N GLY A 368 1.61 23.88 -5.10
CA GLY A 368 1.20 23.75 -6.51
C GLY A 368 0.55 24.99 -7.08
N ALA A 369 -0.07 25.86 -6.25
CA ALA A 369 -0.76 27.05 -6.74
C ALA A 369 0.16 28.01 -7.50
N ASP A 370 1.44 28.09 -7.11
CA ASP A 370 2.45 28.93 -7.72
C ASP A 370 3.41 28.13 -8.63
N ASN A 371 3.18 26.83 -8.80
CA ASN A 371 4.07 25.94 -9.57
C ASN A 371 3.31 25.12 -10.61
N PRO A 372 3.46 25.43 -11.91
CA PRO A 372 2.70 24.77 -12.97
C PRO A 372 3.08 23.28 -13.18
N HIS A 373 4.19 22.82 -12.62
CA HIS A 373 4.61 21.43 -12.73
C HIS A 373 3.91 20.51 -11.74
N LEU A 374 3.45 21.01 -10.58
CA LEU A 374 2.63 20.25 -9.66
C LEU A 374 1.15 20.36 -10.04
N ALA A 375 0.66 19.39 -10.79
CA ALA A 375 -0.62 19.47 -11.49
C ALA A 375 -1.80 18.91 -10.70
N GLU A 376 -1.59 17.86 -9.88
CA GLU A 376 -2.67 17.26 -9.10
C GLU A 376 -2.17 16.77 -7.73
N VAL A 377 -2.98 16.98 -6.69
CA VAL A 377 -2.77 16.44 -5.34
C VAL A 377 -4.00 15.65 -4.92
N ARG A 378 -3.82 14.36 -4.64
CA ARG A 378 -4.89 13.43 -4.28
C ARG A 378 -4.46 12.45 -3.18
N GLY A 379 -5.40 11.70 -2.66
CA GLY A 379 -5.17 10.69 -1.62
C GLY A 379 -6.22 10.72 -0.53
N GLU A 380 -6.21 9.69 0.32
CA GLU A 380 -7.04 9.57 1.52
C GLU A 380 -6.15 9.27 2.73
N GLY A 381 -6.38 9.98 3.84
CA GLY A 381 -5.52 9.88 5.02
C GLY A 381 -4.05 10.02 4.65
N LEU A 382 -3.22 9.07 5.05
CA LEU A 382 -1.77 9.07 4.86
C LEU A 382 -1.30 8.19 3.69
N ILE A 383 -2.09 8.10 2.62
CA ILE A 383 -1.66 7.65 1.30
C ILE A 383 -1.91 8.78 0.30
N ILE A 384 -0.86 9.53 -0.02
CA ILE A 384 -0.96 10.81 -0.76
C ILE A 384 -0.05 10.77 -1.98
N GLY A 385 -0.55 11.25 -3.10
CA GLY A 385 0.16 11.43 -4.36
C GLY A 385 0.14 12.88 -4.81
N ALA A 386 1.32 13.42 -5.11
CA ALA A 386 1.51 14.69 -5.78
C ALA A 386 2.01 14.42 -7.19
N GLU A 387 1.19 14.71 -8.20
CA GLU A 387 1.48 14.39 -9.59
C GLU A 387 2.07 15.58 -10.34
N PHE A 388 3.16 15.30 -11.03
CA PHE A 388 3.92 16.31 -11.76
C PHE A 388 3.75 16.14 -13.28
N VAL A 389 3.88 17.26 -13.97
CA VAL A 389 3.92 17.37 -15.43
C VAL A 389 5.16 18.17 -15.86
N ASP A 390 5.62 17.92 -17.09
CA ASP A 390 6.70 18.71 -17.69
C ASP A 390 6.23 20.11 -18.11
N ALA A 391 7.09 20.90 -18.75
CA ALA A 391 6.78 22.24 -19.24
C ALA A 391 5.71 22.25 -20.35
N SER A 392 5.45 21.13 -21.01
CA SER A 392 4.38 20.98 -22.02
C SER A 392 3.04 20.55 -21.41
N GLY A 393 3.00 20.20 -20.13
CA GLY A 393 1.86 19.61 -19.46
C GLY A 393 1.77 18.08 -19.63
N SER A 394 2.85 17.41 -20.10
CA SER A 394 2.91 15.96 -20.24
C SER A 394 3.32 15.28 -18.95
N VAL A 395 2.67 14.14 -18.63
CA VAL A 395 3.06 13.26 -17.51
C VAL A 395 4.20 12.32 -17.89
N GLU A 396 4.38 12.02 -19.19
CA GLU A 396 5.29 10.98 -19.68
C GLU A 396 6.76 11.33 -19.40
N ASP A 397 7.12 12.60 -19.52
CA ASP A 397 8.50 13.10 -19.35
C ASP A 397 8.75 13.74 -17.97
N ALA A 398 7.76 13.72 -17.06
CA ALA A 398 7.87 14.35 -15.75
C ALA A 398 8.54 13.46 -14.67
N GLY A 399 8.89 12.21 -14.99
CA GLY A 399 9.53 11.28 -14.05
C GLY A 399 10.89 11.76 -13.52
N ASP A 400 11.66 12.49 -14.34
CA ASP A 400 12.95 13.05 -13.94
C ASP A 400 12.80 14.21 -12.94
N ILE A 401 11.70 14.99 -13.04
CA ILE A 401 11.37 16.03 -12.07
C ILE A 401 11.17 15.38 -10.68
N VAL A 402 10.34 14.34 -10.60
CA VAL A 402 10.07 13.65 -9.34
C VAL A 402 11.31 12.93 -8.80
N ALA A 403 12.13 12.34 -9.67
CA ALA A 403 13.41 11.74 -9.25
C ALA A 403 14.36 12.79 -8.67
N SER A 404 14.41 13.99 -9.23
CA SER A 404 15.22 15.10 -8.71
C SER A 404 14.67 15.64 -7.39
N ILE A 405 13.36 15.76 -7.23
CA ILE A 405 12.71 16.12 -5.96
C ILE A 405 13.01 15.05 -4.90
N GLN A 406 12.90 13.76 -5.22
CA GLN A 406 13.24 12.66 -4.31
C GLN A 406 14.69 12.75 -3.85
N GLN A 407 15.63 13.02 -4.75
CA GLN A 407 17.05 13.19 -4.42
C GLN A 407 17.29 14.39 -3.51
N TYR A 408 16.66 15.54 -3.80
CA TYR A 408 16.72 16.71 -2.96
C TYR A 408 16.21 16.42 -1.54
N CYS A 409 15.03 15.79 -1.44
CA CYS A 409 14.47 15.40 -0.14
C CYS A 409 15.42 14.50 0.65
N TYR A 410 16.00 13.49 0.02
CA TYR A 410 16.99 12.61 0.63
C TYR A 410 18.21 13.38 1.16
N GLU A 411 18.74 14.33 0.38
CA GLU A 411 19.87 15.16 0.76
C GLU A 411 19.55 16.11 1.92
N HIS A 412 18.25 16.39 2.16
CA HIS A 412 17.78 17.27 3.23
C HIS A 412 17.06 16.53 4.37
N GLY A 413 17.23 15.20 4.48
CA GLY A 413 16.75 14.43 5.61
C GLY A 413 15.29 13.98 5.54
N LEU A 414 14.73 13.84 4.33
CA LEU A 414 13.37 13.34 4.12
C LEU A 414 13.37 12.16 3.16
N LEU A 415 12.80 11.04 3.58
CA LEU A 415 12.63 9.85 2.74
C LEU A 415 11.23 9.85 2.11
N VAL A 416 11.17 9.96 0.80
CA VAL A 416 9.95 9.90 -0.02
C VAL A 416 10.12 8.90 -1.17
N TRP A 417 9.03 8.49 -1.82
CA TRP A 417 9.10 7.53 -2.92
C TRP A 417 8.26 7.96 -4.11
N LYS A 418 8.73 7.62 -5.30
CA LYS A 418 8.00 7.86 -6.55
C LYS A 418 7.06 6.73 -6.91
N ALA A 419 5.96 7.03 -7.58
CA ALA A 419 4.94 6.11 -8.06
C ALA A 419 4.41 6.57 -9.43
N GLY A 420 3.40 5.83 -9.95
CA GLY A 420 2.81 6.09 -11.26
C GLY A 420 3.57 5.41 -12.39
N GLN A 421 2.87 5.18 -13.51
CA GLN A 421 3.44 4.45 -14.65
C GLN A 421 4.66 5.13 -15.28
N TYR A 422 4.80 6.44 -15.12
CA TYR A 422 5.92 7.25 -15.63
C TYR A 422 6.88 7.68 -14.50
N GLY A 423 6.64 7.28 -13.25
CA GLY A 423 7.42 7.72 -12.09
C GLY A 423 7.22 9.21 -11.75
N ASN A 424 6.16 9.82 -12.23
CA ASN A 424 5.85 11.24 -12.16
C ASN A 424 5.00 11.64 -10.94
N VAL A 425 4.74 10.71 -10.03
CA VAL A 425 3.98 10.95 -8.80
C VAL A 425 4.92 10.85 -7.60
N LEU A 426 5.07 11.92 -6.83
CA LEU A 426 5.70 11.88 -5.52
C LEU A 426 4.71 11.29 -4.54
N ARG A 427 5.01 10.09 -4.02
CA ARG A 427 4.14 9.38 -3.07
C ARG A 427 4.62 9.58 -1.65
N LEU A 428 3.70 9.97 -0.78
CA LEU A 428 3.92 10.18 0.64
C LEU A 428 3.12 9.15 1.44
N LEU A 429 3.81 8.38 2.27
CA LEU A 429 3.27 7.30 3.10
C LEU A 429 3.83 7.37 4.53
N PRO A 430 3.75 8.53 5.24
CA PRO A 430 4.30 8.60 6.58
C PRO A 430 3.59 7.61 7.52
N PRO A 431 4.26 7.14 8.61
CA PRO A 431 3.57 6.41 9.66
C PRO A 431 2.43 7.23 10.28
N MET A 432 1.37 6.58 10.75
CA MET A 432 0.23 7.26 11.41
C MET A 432 0.61 7.96 12.72
N VAL A 433 1.78 7.67 13.24
CA VAL A 433 2.35 8.32 14.44
C VAL A 433 3.14 9.60 14.13
N ILE A 434 3.14 10.06 12.88
CA ILE A 434 3.78 11.33 12.48
C ILE A 434 3.17 12.50 13.27
N THR A 435 3.99 13.43 13.75
CA THR A 435 3.49 14.62 14.42
C THR A 435 3.24 15.76 13.43
N GLU A 436 2.43 16.75 13.84
CA GLU A 436 2.19 17.96 13.04
C GLU A 436 3.51 18.70 12.75
N GLU A 437 4.39 18.85 13.75
CA GLU A 437 5.71 19.50 13.58
C GLU A 437 6.60 18.80 12.57
N GLN A 438 6.64 17.46 12.61
CA GLN A 438 7.38 16.65 11.63
C GLN A 438 6.77 16.77 10.24
N THR A 439 5.44 16.81 10.17
CA THR A 439 4.70 17.00 8.92
C THR A 439 5.01 18.34 8.28
N GLU A 440 4.95 19.43 9.03
CA GLU A 440 5.29 20.77 8.52
C GLU A 440 6.77 20.84 8.09
N THR A 441 7.68 20.28 8.88
CA THR A 441 9.12 20.22 8.51
C THR A 441 9.34 19.47 7.20
N ALA A 442 8.68 18.34 7.01
CA ALA A 442 8.76 17.57 5.76
C ALA A 442 8.20 18.35 4.57
N LEU A 443 7.09 19.07 4.76
CA LEU A 443 6.44 19.87 3.72
C LEU A 443 7.27 21.10 3.33
N ASP A 444 8.00 21.70 4.27
CA ASP A 444 8.96 22.77 3.98
C ASP A 444 10.12 22.25 3.11
N ILE A 445 10.66 21.06 3.42
CA ILE A 445 11.68 20.41 2.57
C ILE A 445 11.13 20.13 1.16
N ILE A 446 9.89 19.64 1.04
CA ILE A 446 9.24 19.40 -0.26
C ILE A 446 9.01 20.71 -1.01
N ALA A 447 8.60 21.78 -0.34
CA ALA A 447 8.39 23.09 -0.95
C ALA A 447 9.68 23.64 -1.57
N ASP A 448 10.78 23.57 -0.83
CA ASP A 448 12.10 23.99 -1.30
C ASP A 448 12.56 23.10 -2.48
N ALA A 449 12.38 21.77 -2.38
CA ALA A 449 12.69 20.83 -3.45
C ALA A 449 11.93 21.15 -4.75
N VAL A 450 10.62 21.33 -4.65
CA VAL A 450 9.76 21.67 -5.81
C VAL A 450 10.20 22.98 -6.44
N LYS A 451 10.44 24.01 -5.65
CA LYS A 451 10.89 25.31 -6.12
C LYS A 451 12.24 25.24 -6.85
N ASP A 452 13.23 24.60 -6.23
CA ASP A 452 14.60 24.56 -6.78
C ASP A 452 14.70 23.70 -8.03
N VAL A 453 14.09 22.51 -8.01
CA VAL A 453 14.10 21.56 -9.14
C VAL A 453 13.36 22.17 -10.37
N THR A 454 12.17 22.72 -10.16
CA THR A 454 11.38 23.27 -11.29
C THR A 454 11.93 24.60 -11.82
N ALA A 455 12.67 25.36 -11.04
CA ALA A 455 13.37 26.54 -11.54
C ALA A 455 14.49 26.17 -12.54
N VAL A 456 15.14 25.02 -12.38
CA VAL A 456 16.14 24.53 -13.34
C VAL A 456 15.47 24.08 -14.63
N VAL A 457 14.36 23.33 -14.52
CA VAL A 457 13.58 22.88 -15.70
C VAL A 457 13.05 24.03 -16.54
N ALA A 458 12.66 25.12 -15.90
CA ALA A 458 12.17 26.33 -16.61
C ALA A 458 13.30 27.14 -17.32
N ALA A 459 14.56 26.87 -16.99
CA ALA A 459 15.72 27.55 -17.56
C ALA A 459 16.35 26.80 -18.76
N GLU A 460 16.00 25.53 -18.95
CA GLU A 460 16.39 24.68 -20.09
C GLU A 460 15.35 24.77 -21.23
#